data_ead8d6aee165c606222918c2d0c45618
#
_entry.id   ead8d6aee165c606222918c2d0c45618
#
_cell.length_a   1.000
_cell.length_b   1.000
_cell.length_c   1.000
_cell.angle_alpha   90.00
_cell.angle_beta   90.00
_cell.angle_gamma   90.00
#
_symmetry.space_group_name_H-M   'P 1'
#
loop_
_entity.id
_entity.type
_entity.pdbx_description
1 polymer ?
#
loop_
_entity_poly.entity_id
_entity_poly.type
_entity_poly.pdbx_seq_one_letter_code
_entity_poly.pdbx_strand_id
1 'polypeptide(L)'
;MAISFNLNGSTVSVQAEPDTPLLWVIRDEVGLTGTKFGCGAALCGACTVHLNGSPIRSCQTPVSAVAGKNVATVESLSADNSHPLQKAWIKHQVPQCGYCQSGQLMSATALLAKNKNPSDADIDAAMSGNLCRCGTYNRIRAAIKDAAAEMRKA
;
A
#
# COMPACT_ATOMS: atom_id res chain seq x y z
N MET A 1 -18.88 -15.78 -12.13
CA MET A 1 -19.77 -15.38 -11.01
C MET A 1 -19.31 -14.02 -10.51
N ALA A 2 -20.25 -13.12 -10.12
CA ALA A 2 -19.87 -11.83 -9.56
C ALA A 2 -19.24 -12.03 -8.19
N ILE A 3 -18.07 -11.41 -7.97
CA ILE A 3 -17.38 -11.39 -6.69
C ILE A 3 -17.50 -9.97 -6.12
N SER A 4 -18.07 -9.84 -4.93
CA SER A 4 -18.29 -8.55 -4.28
C SER A 4 -17.40 -8.41 -3.04
N PHE A 5 -16.81 -7.22 -2.88
CA PHE A 5 -15.99 -6.86 -1.70
C PHE A 5 -16.06 -5.34 -1.48
N ASN A 6 -15.63 -4.88 -0.30
CA ASN A 6 -15.51 -3.45 -0.06
C ASN A 6 -14.14 -2.97 -0.52
N LEU A 7 -14.10 -1.94 -1.38
CA LEU A 7 -12.86 -1.32 -1.85
C LEU A 7 -12.88 0.16 -1.51
N ASN A 8 -11.96 0.60 -0.67
CA ASN A 8 -11.81 1.98 -0.23
C ASN A 8 -13.13 2.58 0.36
N GLY A 9 -13.88 1.75 1.11
CA GLY A 9 -15.13 2.16 1.74
C GLY A 9 -16.38 2.00 0.88
N SER A 10 -16.26 1.59 -0.38
CA SER A 10 -17.39 1.37 -1.30
C SER A 10 -17.48 -0.10 -1.70
N THR A 11 -18.70 -0.64 -1.75
CA THR A 11 -18.89 -2.00 -2.26
C THR A 11 -18.74 -2.02 -3.78
N VAL A 12 -17.86 -2.89 -4.27
CA VAL A 12 -17.66 -3.16 -5.70
C VAL A 12 -18.06 -4.60 -6.00
N SER A 13 -18.53 -4.83 -7.23
CA SER A 13 -18.89 -6.16 -7.74
C SER A 13 -18.21 -6.33 -9.10
N VAL A 14 -17.39 -7.36 -9.24
CA VAL A 14 -16.56 -7.61 -10.42
C VAL A 14 -16.87 -8.95 -11.05
N GLN A 15 -16.66 -9.07 -12.35
CA GLN A 15 -16.90 -10.28 -13.15
C GLN A 15 -15.59 -10.96 -13.51
N ALA A 16 -14.75 -11.26 -12.52
CA ALA A 16 -13.48 -11.91 -12.73
C ALA A 16 -13.53 -13.41 -12.42
N GLU A 17 -12.61 -14.17 -13.00
CA GLU A 17 -12.38 -15.55 -12.60
C GLU A 17 -11.89 -15.58 -11.15
N PRO A 18 -12.28 -16.57 -10.32
CA PRO A 18 -11.97 -16.59 -8.89
C PRO A 18 -10.47 -16.52 -8.54
N ASP A 19 -9.62 -17.02 -9.41
CA ASP A 19 -8.16 -17.07 -9.26
C ASP A 19 -7.45 -15.85 -9.85
N THR A 20 -8.19 -14.93 -10.51
CA THR A 20 -7.61 -13.67 -11.02
C THR A 20 -6.92 -12.92 -9.89
N PRO A 21 -5.63 -12.53 -10.06
CA PRO A 21 -4.95 -11.74 -9.05
C PRO A 21 -5.67 -10.42 -8.76
N LEU A 22 -5.87 -10.12 -7.49
CA LEU A 22 -6.56 -8.91 -7.03
C LEU A 22 -5.97 -7.63 -7.63
N LEU A 23 -4.66 -7.61 -7.89
CA LEU A 23 -3.97 -6.49 -8.53
C LEU A 23 -4.64 -6.10 -9.87
N TRP A 24 -4.93 -7.08 -10.73
CA TRP A 24 -5.49 -6.82 -12.05
C TRP A 24 -6.96 -6.41 -11.96
N VAL A 25 -7.71 -7.01 -11.03
CA VAL A 25 -9.09 -6.59 -10.75
C VAL A 25 -9.14 -5.12 -10.33
N ILE A 26 -8.27 -4.70 -9.41
CA ILE A 26 -8.18 -3.30 -8.95
C ILE A 26 -7.83 -2.38 -10.11
N ARG A 27 -6.87 -2.75 -10.95
CA ARG A 27 -6.35 -1.89 -12.01
C ARG A 27 -7.23 -1.86 -13.26
N ASP A 28 -7.65 -3.04 -13.72
CA ASP A 28 -8.23 -3.18 -15.06
C ASP A 28 -9.76 -3.17 -15.04
N GLU A 29 -10.40 -3.75 -14.00
CA GLU A 29 -11.85 -3.74 -13.88
C GLU A 29 -12.38 -2.53 -13.11
N VAL A 30 -11.73 -2.19 -11.99
CA VAL A 30 -12.16 -1.03 -11.17
C VAL A 30 -11.51 0.28 -11.65
N GLY A 31 -10.37 0.22 -12.34
CA GLY A 31 -9.69 1.39 -12.90
C GLY A 31 -8.81 2.16 -11.90
N LEU A 32 -8.50 1.59 -10.71
CA LEU A 32 -7.60 2.22 -9.74
C LEU A 32 -6.14 1.84 -10.04
N THR A 33 -5.38 2.76 -10.61
CA THR A 33 -4.03 2.51 -11.15
C THR A 33 -2.89 2.83 -10.19
N GLY A 34 -3.17 3.29 -8.98
CA GLY A 34 -2.15 3.61 -7.97
C GLY A 34 -1.34 2.41 -7.50
N THR A 35 -1.99 1.25 -7.33
CA THR A 35 -1.32 -0.01 -7.03
C THR A 35 -0.56 -0.52 -8.26
N LYS A 36 0.72 -0.88 -8.11
CA LYS A 36 1.62 -1.18 -9.24
C LYS A 36 2.00 -2.66 -9.34
N PHE A 37 2.14 -3.16 -10.58
CA PHE A 37 2.76 -4.45 -10.85
C PHE A 37 4.29 -4.30 -10.90
N GLY A 38 5.02 -5.21 -10.25
CA GLY A 38 6.47 -5.27 -10.32
C GLY A 38 6.95 -6.69 -10.63
N CYS A 39 7.17 -7.53 -9.61
CA CYS A 39 7.73 -8.88 -9.79
C CYS A 39 6.67 -9.96 -10.13
N GLY A 40 5.41 -9.77 -9.78
CA GLY A 40 4.37 -10.80 -9.89
C GLY A 40 4.54 -12.02 -8.96
N ALA A 41 5.49 -11.96 -8.02
CA ALA A 41 5.90 -13.08 -7.16
C ALA A 41 5.88 -12.73 -5.66
N ALA A 42 5.15 -11.69 -5.27
CA ALA A 42 5.04 -11.18 -3.90
C ALA A 42 6.35 -10.68 -3.26
N LEU A 43 7.43 -10.48 -4.03
CA LEU A 43 8.76 -10.18 -3.51
C LEU A 43 9.06 -8.67 -3.42
N CYS A 44 8.60 -7.86 -4.39
CA CYS A 44 9.04 -6.46 -4.51
C CYS A 44 8.19 -5.45 -3.73
N GLY A 45 6.98 -5.79 -3.34
CA GLY A 45 6.10 -4.93 -2.56
C GLY A 45 5.37 -3.80 -3.32
N ALA A 46 5.59 -3.61 -4.62
CA ALA A 46 4.94 -2.56 -5.41
C ALA A 46 3.41 -2.68 -5.42
N CYS A 47 2.89 -3.90 -5.30
CA CYS A 47 1.47 -4.25 -5.32
C CYS A 47 0.82 -4.28 -3.93
N THR A 48 1.45 -3.74 -2.89
CA THR A 48 0.91 -3.79 -1.53
C THR A 48 -0.41 -3.04 -1.43
N VAL A 49 -1.42 -3.73 -0.91
CA VAL A 49 -2.71 -3.19 -0.49
C VAL A 49 -3.02 -3.70 0.92
N HIS A 50 -4.04 -3.16 1.58
CA HIS A 50 -4.49 -3.71 2.86
C HIS A 50 -5.72 -4.59 2.68
N LEU A 51 -5.74 -5.74 3.33
CA LEU A 51 -6.90 -6.61 3.51
C LEU A 51 -7.27 -6.62 4.99
N ASN A 52 -8.43 -6.07 5.34
CA ASN A 52 -8.87 -5.89 6.73
C ASN A 52 -7.78 -5.23 7.60
N GLY A 53 -7.10 -4.21 7.07
CA GLY A 53 -6.04 -3.47 7.75
C GLY A 53 -4.64 -4.13 7.73
N SER A 54 -4.51 -5.35 7.21
CA SER A 54 -3.21 -6.04 7.10
C SER A 54 -2.61 -5.89 5.70
N PRO A 55 -1.30 -5.61 5.57
CA PRO A 55 -0.67 -5.48 4.27
C PRO A 55 -0.55 -6.84 3.58
N ILE A 56 -0.98 -6.91 2.32
CA ILE A 56 -0.88 -8.10 1.48
C ILE A 56 -0.29 -7.75 0.11
N ARG A 57 0.15 -8.76 -0.62
CA ARG A 57 0.68 -8.64 -1.99
C ARG A 57 -0.41 -9.00 -3.00
N SER A 58 -1.08 -8.01 -3.56
CA SER A 58 -2.25 -8.21 -4.43
C SER A 58 -1.93 -8.96 -5.73
N CYS A 59 -0.66 -9.00 -6.16
CA CYS A 59 -0.25 -9.77 -7.34
C CYS A 59 -0.31 -11.29 -7.16
N GLN A 60 -0.36 -11.78 -5.91
CA GLN A 60 -0.44 -13.21 -5.57
C GLN A 60 -1.70 -13.55 -4.75
N THR A 61 -2.55 -12.59 -4.51
CA THR A 61 -3.81 -12.78 -3.79
C THR A 61 -4.94 -12.95 -4.81
N PRO A 62 -5.62 -14.09 -4.89
CA PRO A 62 -6.75 -14.27 -5.80
C PRO A 62 -7.94 -13.41 -5.34
N VAL A 63 -8.75 -12.91 -6.28
CA VAL A 63 -9.89 -12.05 -5.96
C VAL A 63 -10.94 -12.78 -5.10
N SER A 64 -11.08 -14.08 -5.24
CA SER A 64 -11.97 -14.90 -4.39
C SER A 64 -11.59 -14.82 -2.90
N ALA A 65 -10.33 -14.64 -2.57
CA ALA A 65 -9.84 -14.55 -1.18
C ALA A 65 -10.31 -13.26 -0.48
N VAL A 66 -10.75 -12.24 -1.23
CA VAL A 66 -11.20 -10.97 -0.66
C VAL A 66 -12.72 -10.80 -0.69
N ALA A 67 -13.48 -11.79 -1.17
CA ALA A 67 -14.94 -11.76 -1.19
C ALA A 67 -15.51 -11.42 0.20
N GLY A 68 -16.40 -10.42 0.25
CA GLY A 68 -17.02 -9.92 1.48
C GLY A 68 -16.08 -9.19 2.45
N LYS A 69 -14.81 -8.96 2.11
CA LYS A 69 -13.82 -8.32 2.98
C LYS A 69 -13.54 -6.87 2.58
N ASN A 70 -12.78 -6.17 3.42
CA ASN A 70 -12.38 -4.78 3.18
C ASN A 70 -10.97 -4.73 2.58
N VAL A 71 -10.87 -4.14 1.40
CA VAL A 71 -9.62 -3.87 0.70
C VAL A 71 -9.39 -2.36 0.70
N ALA A 72 -8.18 -1.92 1.04
CA ALA A 72 -7.78 -0.52 0.95
C ALA A 72 -6.53 -0.38 0.08
N THR A 73 -6.55 0.56 -0.85
CA THR A 73 -5.44 0.89 -1.75
C THR A 73 -4.85 2.25 -1.41
N VAL A 74 -3.77 2.65 -2.07
CA VAL A 74 -3.10 3.93 -1.82
C VAL A 74 -4.04 5.12 -2.01
N GLU A 75 -5.02 5.01 -2.89
CA GLU A 75 -6.02 6.05 -3.14
C GLU A 75 -6.89 6.36 -1.91
N SER A 76 -6.99 5.42 -0.96
CA SER A 76 -7.77 5.61 0.27
C SER A 76 -7.05 6.33 1.39
N LEU A 77 -5.76 6.64 1.25
CA LEU A 77 -4.99 7.30 2.31
C LEU A 77 -5.51 8.73 2.59
N SER A 78 -5.65 9.54 1.55
CA SER A 78 -6.39 10.81 1.55
C SER A 78 -6.56 11.31 0.12
N ALA A 79 -7.66 12.02 -0.14
CA ALA A 79 -7.95 12.57 -1.47
C ALA A 79 -7.10 13.79 -1.81
N ASP A 80 -6.60 14.51 -0.80
CA ASP A 80 -5.90 15.78 -0.91
C ASP A 80 -4.41 15.72 -0.49
N ASN A 81 -3.86 14.50 -0.34
CA ASN A 81 -2.52 14.24 0.18
C ASN A 81 -2.28 14.76 1.61
N SER A 82 -3.33 14.88 2.42
CA SER A 82 -3.24 15.35 3.81
C SER A 82 -2.77 14.28 4.79
N HIS A 83 -2.72 13.00 4.40
CA HIS A 83 -2.24 11.94 5.26
C HIS A 83 -0.78 12.19 5.70
N PRO A 84 -0.42 12.03 6.98
CA PRO A 84 0.93 12.36 7.50
C PRO A 84 2.07 11.73 6.71
N LEU A 85 1.93 10.48 6.27
CA LEU A 85 2.92 9.83 5.42
C LEU A 85 3.05 10.52 4.06
N GLN A 86 1.95 10.92 3.40
CA GLN A 86 2.02 11.61 2.12
C GLN A 86 2.71 12.97 2.26
N LYS A 87 2.39 13.75 3.29
CA LYS A 87 3.08 15.01 3.61
C LYS A 87 4.58 14.80 3.85
N ALA A 88 4.94 13.78 4.64
CA ALA A 88 6.34 13.45 4.90
C ALA A 88 7.07 13.01 3.62
N TRP A 89 6.42 12.23 2.73
CA TRP A 89 6.98 11.86 1.42
C TRP A 89 7.30 13.07 0.56
N ILE A 90 6.41 14.05 0.52
CA ILE A 90 6.63 15.33 -0.21
C ILE A 90 7.76 16.12 0.44
N LYS A 91 7.72 16.32 1.76
CA LYS A 91 8.71 17.07 2.52
C LYS A 91 10.13 16.52 2.34
N HIS A 92 10.29 15.21 2.39
CA HIS A 92 11.59 14.54 2.24
C HIS A 92 11.96 14.25 0.78
N GLN A 93 11.13 14.67 -0.19
CA GLN A 93 11.35 14.43 -1.62
C GLN A 93 11.71 12.96 -1.90
N VAL A 94 10.94 12.05 -1.31
CA VAL A 94 11.25 10.61 -1.31
C VAL A 94 11.35 10.02 -2.72
N PRO A 95 10.39 10.25 -3.65
CA PRO A 95 10.39 9.59 -4.95
C PRO A 95 11.52 10.04 -5.87
N GLN A 96 12.04 9.11 -6.68
CA GLN A 96 12.70 9.41 -7.93
C GLN A 96 11.78 9.01 -9.09
N CYS A 97 11.81 7.75 -9.57
CA CYS A 97 10.88 7.32 -10.62
C CYS A 97 9.42 7.25 -10.15
N GLY A 98 9.18 7.11 -8.86
CA GLY A 98 7.85 7.05 -8.25
C GLY A 98 7.16 5.69 -8.30
N TYR A 99 7.69 4.71 -9.02
CA TYR A 99 6.98 3.46 -9.32
C TYR A 99 6.68 2.60 -8.08
N CYS A 100 7.60 2.49 -7.12
CA CYS A 100 7.44 1.67 -5.90
C CYS A 100 6.69 2.40 -4.78
N GLN A 101 6.38 3.69 -4.93
CA GLN A 101 6.00 4.52 -3.78
C GLN A 101 4.61 4.19 -3.23
N SER A 102 3.66 3.78 -4.05
CA SER A 102 2.35 3.32 -3.57
C SER A 102 2.48 2.12 -2.60
N GLY A 103 3.30 1.14 -2.97
CA GLY A 103 3.58 -0.01 -2.11
C GLY A 103 4.35 0.38 -0.84
N GLN A 104 5.31 1.30 -0.94
CA GLN A 104 6.06 1.84 0.20
C GLN A 104 5.12 2.52 1.20
N LEU A 105 4.23 3.40 0.72
CA LEU A 105 3.24 4.11 1.55
C LEU A 105 2.29 3.13 2.25
N MET A 106 1.76 2.13 1.54
CA MET A 106 0.86 1.15 2.13
C MET A 106 1.53 0.30 3.21
N SER A 107 2.79 -0.13 3.00
CA SER A 107 3.55 -0.85 4.01
C SER A 107 3.87 0.02 5.23
N ALA A 108 4.27 1.28 5.01
CA ALA A 108 4.53 2.23 6.08
C ALA A 108 3.25 2.56 6.89
N THR A 109 2.10 2.69 6.22
CA THR A 109 0.81 2.91 6.90
C THR A 109 0.47 1.74 7.83
N ALA A 110 0.67 0.50 7.38
CA ALA A 110 0.45 -0.68 8.22
C ALA A 110 1.40 -0.74 9.41
N LEU A 111 2.66 -0.34 9.25
CA LEU A 111 3.61 -0.22 10.35
C LEU A 111 3.13 0.79 11.38
N LEU A 112 2.82 2.02 10.95
CA LEU A 112 2.44 3.11 11.87
C LEU A 112 1.08 2.90 12.55
N ALA A 113 0.20 2.10 11.96
CA ALA A 113 -1.04 1.66 12.61
C ALA A 113 -0.77 0.75 13.82
N LYS A 114 0.29 -0.05 13.77
CA LYS A 114 0.67 -1.00 14.84
C LYS A 114 1.68 -0.41 15.82
N ASN A 115 2.62 0.38 15.33
CA ASN A 115 3.69 0.98 16.11
C ASN A 115 3.83 2.47 15.77
N LYS A 116 3.34 3.32 16.66
CA LYS A 116 3.38 4.78 16.47
C LYS A 116 4.74 5.41 16.75
N ASN A 117 5.70 4.64 17.27
CA ASN A 117 7.06 5.11 17.55
C ASN A 117 8.11 4.07 17.11
N PRO A 118 8.19 3.76 15.80
CA PRO A 118 9.07 2.72 15.31
C PRO A 118 10.54 3.12 15.45
N SER A 119 11.36 2.17 15.91
CA SER A 119 12.82 2.26 15.81
C SER A 119 13.29 2.07 14.36
N ASP A 120 14.55 2.33 14.07
CA ASP A 120 15.14 2.05 12.75
C ASP A 120 15.04 0.58 12.40
N ALA A 121 15.24 -0.31 13.37
CA ALA A 121 15.11 -1.75 13.18
C ALA A 121 13.65 -2.16 12.86
N ASP A 122 12.66 -1.54 13.50
CA ASP A 122 11.24 -1.80 13.19
C ASP A 122 10.90 -1.36 11.77
N ILE A 123 11.41 -0.20 11.35
CA ILE A 123 11.20 0.31 9.99
C ILE A 123 11.87 -0.62 8.99
N ASP A 124 13.12 -1.00 9.21
CA ASP A 124 13.86 -1.88 8.31
C ASP A 124 13.17 -3.25 8.17
N ALA A 125 12.70 -3.83 9.26
CA ALA A 125 11.97 -5.08 9.26
C ALA A 125 10.65 -4.97 8.47
N ALA A 126 9.85 -3.93 8.74
CA ALA A 126 8.55 -3.73 8.09
C ALA A 126 8.67 -3.41 6.58
N MET A 127 9.74 -2.70 6.19
CA MET A 127 9.94 -2.22 4.82
C MET A 127 10.83 -3.13 3.98
N SER A 128 11.46 -4.18 4.54
CA SER A 128 12.39 -5.09 3.87
C SER A 128 11.83 -5.75 2.60
N GLY A 129 10.53 -5.98 2.55
CA GLY A 129 9.82 -6.53 1.39
C GLY A 129 9.39 -5.49 0.36
N ASN A 130 9.83 -4.23 0.46
CA ASN A 130 9.50 -3.15 -0.46
C ASN A 130 10.77 -2.64 -1.16
N LEU A 131 10.97 -3.07 -2.41
CA LEU A 131 12.16 -2.73 -3.19
C LEU A 131 12.02 -1.36 -3.86
N CYS A 132 13.10 -0.57 -3.82
CA CYS A 132 13.25 0.68 -4.55
C CYS A 132 14.51 0.62 -5.42
N ARG A 133 14.34 0.52 -6.75
CA ARG A 133 15.49 0.43 -7.67
C ARG A 133 16.29 1.73 -7.73
N CYS A 134 15.66 2.86 -7.42
CA CYS A 134 16.33 4.15 -7.30
C CYS A 134 17.10 4.33 -6.00
N GLY A 135 16.93 3.42 -5.03
CA GLY A 135 17.70 3.42 -3.78
C GLY A 135 17.31 4.51 -2.78
N THR A 136 16.06 4.98 -2.77
CA THR A 136 15.62 6.09 -1.89
C THR A 136 15.33 5.65 -0.45
N TYR A 137 15.88 4.55 0.01
CA TYR A 137 15.59 3.94 1.32
C TYR A 137 15.84 4.88 2.51
N ASN A 138 16.92 5.68 2.48
CA ASN A 138 17.22 6.62 3.56
C ASN A 138 16.15 7.72 3.67
N ARG A 139 15.62 8.20 2.53
CA ARG A 139 14.54 9.18 2.51
C ARG A 139 13.23 8.56 2.98
N ILE A 140 12.93 7.31 2.60
CA ILE A 140 11.76 6.55 3.07
C ILE A 140 11.80 6.43 4.59
N ARG A 141 12.93 6.01 5.17
CA ARG A 141 13.10 5.89 6.63
C ARG A 141 12.89 7.23 7.34
N ALA A 142 13.52 8.31 6.84
CA ALA A 142 13.36 9.65 7.40
C ALA A 142 11.89 10.12 7.35
N ALA A 143 11.21 9.89 6.24
CA ALA A 143 9.81 10.26 6.08
C ALA A 143 8.88 9.46 7.00
N ILE A 144 9.11 8.17 7.21
CA ILE A 144 8.34 7.35 8.16
C ILE A 144 8.50 7.89 9.59
N LYS A 145 9.72 8.22 10.02
CA LYS A 145 9.98 8.81 11.35
C LYS A 145 9.27 10.15 11.54
N ASP A 146 9.30 11.00 10.53
CA ASP A 146 8.66 12.32 10.56
C ASP A 146 7.13 12.18 10.64
N ALA A 147 6.54 11.32 9.81
CA ALA A 147 5.12 11.01 9.86
C ALA A 147 4.70 10.43 11.24
N ALA A 148 5.50 9.52 11.79
CA ALA A 148 5.26 8.95 13.12
C ALA A 148 5.27 10.04 14.21
N ALA A 149 6.20 11.00 14.12
CA ALA A 149 6.26 12.12 15.06
C ALA A 149 5.02 13.05 14.93
N GLU A 150 4.55 13.30 13.71
CA GLU A 150 3.33 14.08 13.46
C GLU A 150 2.09 13.37 14.03
N MET A 151 1.93 12.08 13.77
CA MET A 151 0.80 11.27 14.23
C MET A 151 0.70 11.13 15.76
N ARG A 152 1.81 11.32 16.48
CA ARG A 152 1.79 11.33 17.95
C ARG A 152 1.35 12.66 18.56
N LYS A 153 1.35 13.74 17.77
CA LYS A 153 0.95 15.08 18.23
C LYS A 153 -0.55 15.35 18.01
N ALA A 154 -1.16 14.58 17.11
CA ALA A 154 -2.59 14.66 16.80
C ALA A 154 -3.42 13.80 17.76
#